data_66f13a4565d4995e7bbf00c5ec7dbc7d
#
_entry.id   66f13a4565d4995e7bbf00c5ec7dbc7d
#
_cell.length_a   1.000
_cell.length_b   1.000
_cell.length_c   1.000
_cell.angle_alpha   90.00
_cell.angle_beta   90.00
_cell.angle_gamma   90.00
#
_symmetry.space_group_name_H-M   'P 1'
#
loop_
_entity.id
_entity.type
_entity.pdbx_description
1 polymer ?
#
loop_
_entity_poly.entity_id
_entity_poly.type
_entity_poly.pdbx_seq_one_letter_code
_entity_poly.pdbx_strand_id
1 'polypeptide(L)'
;GDMPLNLQSRLLRVLQERIVTPLGGRREFAVDIALICATHRKLRDEVAAGRFREDLYYRLNGLSITLPALRERQDLGFLIHQLIREETASQQHPSPVGISNEAMNTLLAYHWPGNLRQLSNVIRLACVLLDDGEQRISENHLPEEVFERVEAMPIGPVPMQDRKSVV
;
A
#
# COMPACT_ATOMS: atom_id res chain seq x y z
N GLY A 1 6.47 11.24 -5.16
CA GLY A 1 6.63 12.56 -4.53
C GLY A 1 8.07 12.91 -4.22
N ASP A 2 9.01 11.94 -4.21
CA ASP A 2 10.42 12.17 -3.79
C ASP A 2 11.38 12.35 -4.98
N MET A 3 10.86 12.43 -6.19
CA MET A 3 11.67 12.61 -7.40
C MET A 3 12.23 14.04 -7.47
N PRO A 4 13.54 14.24 -7.62
CA PRO A 4 14.14 15.57 -7.81
C PRO A 4 13.60 16.28 -9.05
N LEU A 5 13.53 17.61 -9.03
CA LEU A 5 12.95 18.44 -10.10
C LEU A 5 13.60 18.22 -11.47
N ASN A 6 14.91 17.96 -11.52
CA ASN A 6 15.62 17.65 -12.76
C ASN A 6 15.16 16.31 -13.39
N LEU A 7 14.82 15.32 -12.58
CA LEU A 7 14.28 14.05 -13.06
C LEU A 7 12.80 14.19 -13.47
N GLN A 8 12.05 15.06 -12.80
CA GLN A 8 10.67 15.36 -13.19
C GLN A 8 10.62 15.96 -14.61
N SER A 9 11.56 16.87 -14.94
CA SER A 9 11.66 17.46 -16.29
C SER A 9 11.99 16.40 -17.34
N ARG A 10 12.90 15.47 -17.03
CA ARG A 10 13.24 14.36 -17.94
C ARG A 10 12.06 13.42 -18.16
N LEU A 11 11.35 13.06 -17.07
CA LEU A 11 10.16 12.22 -17.18
C LEU A 11 9.08 12.89 -18.03
N LEU A 12 8.83 14.20 -17.81
CA LEU A 12 7.87 14.95 -18.60
C LEU A 12 8.20 14.88 -20.10
N ARG A 13 9.48 15.07 -20.45
CA ARG A 13 9.94 14.98 -21.83
C ARG A 13 9.68 13.61 -22.45
N VAL A 14 9.98 12.52 -21.72
CA VAL A 14 9.70 11.16 -22.19
C VAL A 14 8.21 10.94 -22.42
N LEU A 15 7.35 11.46 -21.52
CA LEU A 15 5.89 11.33 -21.64
C LEU A 15 5.32 12.14 -22.82
N GLN A 16 5.96 13.24 -23.18
CA GLN A 16 5.53 14.11 -24.29
C GLN A 16 6.04 13.62 -25.64
N GLU A 17 7.34 13.35 -25.73
CA GLU A 17 8.02 13.04 -26.98
C GLU A 17 7.98 11.53 -27.33
N ARG A 18 7.71 10.67 -26.33
CA ARG A 18 7.76 9.21 -26.51
C ARG A 18 9.12 8.71 -27.01
N ILE A 19 10.18 9.41 -26.62
CA ILE A 19 11.56 9.12 -27.05
C ILE A 19 12.46 9.09 -25.81
N VAL A 20 13.39 8.14 -25.80
CA VAL A 20 14.42 8.02 -24.76
C VAL A 20 15.81 8.00 -25.42
N THR A 21 16.74 8.79 -24.86
CA THR A 21 18.14 8.76 -25.22
C THR A 21 18.95 8.15 -24.09
N PRO A 22 19.70 7.06 -24.30
CA PRO A 22 20.56 6.45 -23.28
C PRO A 22 21.63 7.42 -22.78
N LEU A 23 22.06 7.26 -21.53
CA LEU A 23 23.14 8.06 -20.97
C LEU A 23 24.43 7.84 -21.76
N GLY A 24 25.02 8.95 -22.25
CA GLY A 24 26.23 8.91 -23.10
C GLY A 24 25.98 8.51 -24.55
N GLY A 25 24.75 8.15 -24.92
CA GLY A 25 24.36 7.84 -26.30
C GLY A 25 23.87 9.07 -27.06
N ARG A 26 23.93 9.00 -28.39
CA ARG A 26 23.33 10.02 -29.30
C ARG A 26 22.10 9.49 -30.03
N ARG A 27 21.83 8.19 -29.94
CA ARG A 27 20.73 7.56 -30.66
C ARG A 27 19.46 7.62 -29.82
N GLU A 28 18.39 8.10 -30.41
CA GLU A 28 17.07 8.17 -29.86
C GLU A 28 16.29 6.89 -30.14
N PHE A 29 15.50 6.43 -29.15
CA PHE A 29 14.64 5.27 -29.26
C PHE A 29 13.21 5.67 -28.95
N ALA A 30 12.29 5.37 -29.87
CA ALA A 30 10.88 5.53 -29.63
C ALA A 30 10.43 4.50 -28.56
N VAL A 31 9.60 4.94 -27.63
CA VAL A 31 9.05 4.08 -26.55
C VAL A 31 7.53 4.20 -26.49
N ASP A 32 6.89 3.07 -26.38
CA ASP A 32 5.46 3.00 -26.04
C ASP A 32 5.34 2.50 -24.61
N ILE A 33 4.90 3.38 -23.70
CA ILE A 33 4.86 3.12 -22.25
C ILE A 33 3.49 3.44 -21.67
N ALA A 34 3.01 2.58 -20.79
CA ALA A 34 1.97 2.88 -19.83
C ALA A 34 2.65 3.21 -18.49
N LEU A 35 2.27 4.31 -17.85
CA LEU A 35 2.87 4.74 -16.59
C LEU A 35 1.89 4.52 -15.44
N ILE A 36 2.33 3.80 -14.42
CA ILE A 36 1.63 3.63 -13.15
C ILE A 36 2.50 4.24 -12.06
N CYS A 37 1.93 5.17 -11.30
CA CYS A 37 2.61 5.86 -10.21
C CYS A 37 1.91 5.58 -8.89
N ALA A 38 2.68 5.48 -7.80
CA ALA A 38 2.16 5.44 -6.45
C ALA A 38 2.89 6.46 -5.57
N THR A 39 2.17 7.13 -4.70
CA THR A 39 2.72 8.06 -3.72
C THR A 39 1.79 8.16 -2.51
N HIS A 40 2.34 8.40 -1.34
CA HIS A 40 1.59 8.76 -0.14
C HIS A 40 1.43 10.28 0.03
N ARG A 41 2.09 11.08 -0.85
CA ARG A 41 2.03 12.54 -0.79
C ARG A 41 0.84 13.08 -1.58
N LYS A 42 0.25 14.17 -1.09
CA LYS A 42 -0.74 14.95 -1.83
C LYS A 42 0.00 15.79 -2.88
N LEU A 43 0.04 15.33 -4.13
CA LEU A 43 0.83 15.99 -5.19
C LEU A 43 0.43 17.45 -5.41
N ARG A 44 -0.83 17.85 -5.17
CA ARG A 44 -1.25 19.26 -5.24
C ARG A 44 -0.52 20.14 -4.23
N ASP A 45 -0.33 19.64 -3.01
CA ASP A 45 0.38 20.36 -1.96
C ASP A 45 1.89 20.46 -2.31
N GLU A 46 2.44 19.42 -2.94
CA GLU A 46 3.82 19.42 -3.44
C GLU A 46 4.02 20.42 -4.60
N VAL A 47 3.02 20.58 -5.48
CA VAL A 47 3.03 21.61 -6.55
C VAL A 47 2.98 23.00 -5.94
N ALA A 48 2.06 23.24 -4.99
CA ALA A 48 1.94 24.54 -4.31
C ALA A 48 3.24 24.92 -3.56
N ALA A 49 3.95 23.92 -3.02
CA ALA A 49 5.23 24.11 -2.35
C ALA A 49 6.45 24.18 -3.29
N GLY A 50 6.24 24.11 -4.62
CA GLY A 50 7.33 24.15 -5.62
C GLY A 50 8.22 22.90 -5.66
N ARG A 51 7.86 21.81 -4.99
CA ARG A 51 8.63 20.56 -4.96
C ARG A 51 8.21 19.59 -6.06
N PHE A 52 7.06 19.82 -6.69
CA PHE A 52 6.58 19.04 -7.83
C PHE A 52 6.15 19.98 -8.97
N ARG A 53 6.51 19.65 -10.19
CA ARG A 53 6.16 20.47 -11.35
C ARG A 53 4.68 20.33 -11.68
N GLU A 54 4.05 21.45 -11.93
CA GLU A 54 2.63 21.53 -12.27
C GLU A 54 2.33 20.85 -13.63
N ASP A 55 3.20 21.07 -14.63
CA ASP A 55 3.05 20.47 -15.95
C ASP A 55 3.14 18.93 -15.92
N LEU A 56 4.04 18.38 -15.11
CA LEU A 56 4.14 16.94 -14.90
C LEU A 56 2.91 16.42 -14.13
N TYR A 57 2.44 17.15 -13.12
CA TYR A 57 1.23 16.79 -12.38
C TYR A 57 0.04 16.60 -13.33
N TYR A 58 -0.26 17.56 -14.21
CA TYR A 58 -1.38 17.44 -15.15
C TYR A 58 -1.16 16.31 -16.18
N ARG A 59 0.08 16.01 -16.55
CA ARG A 59 0.37 14.91 -17.47
C ARG A 59 0.18 13.54 -16.85
N LEU A 60 0.40 13.40 -15.52
CA LEU A 60 0.22 12.16 -14.76
C LEU A 60 -1.20 11.95 -14.29
N ASN A 61 -1.95 13.02 -14.06
CA ASN A 61 -3.27 12.99 -13.43
C ASN A 61 -4.40 12.59 -14.40
N GLY A 62 -4.23 11.45 -15.09
CA GLY A 62 -5.29 10.89 -15.94
C GLY A 62 -6.35 10.15 -15.11
N LEU A 63 -5.94 9.16 -14.32
CA LEU A 63 -6.78 8.43 -13.37
C LEU A 63 -6.08 8.40 -12.02
N SER A 64 -6.75 8.89 -10.98
CA SER A 64 -6.22 8.86 -9.61
C SER A 64 -7.14 8.03 -8.73
N ILE A 65 -6.56 7.03 -8.05
CA ILE A 65 -7.26 6.15 -7.14
C ILE A 65 -6.61 6.27 -5.76
N THR A 66 -7.43 6.52 -4.75
CA THR A 66 -6.98 6.49 -3.35
C THR A 66 -7.28 5.13 -2.77
N LEU A 67 -6.24 4.43 -2.31
CA LEU A 67 -6.39 3.16 -1.62
C LEU A 67 -6.74 3.42 -0.14
N PRO A 68 -7.81 2.80 0.39
CA PRO A 68 -8.15 2.92 1.80
C PRO A 68 -7.08 2.27 2.67
N ALA A 69 -6.91 2.78 3.89
CA ALA A 69 -6.12 2.11 4.90
C ALA A 69 -6.76 0.77 5.29
N LEU A 70 -5.94 -0.18 5.77
CA LEU A 70 -6.43 -1.52 6.08
C LEU A 70 -7.56 -1.51 7.13
N ARG A 71 -7.49 -0.62 8.14
CA ARG A 71 -8.52 -0.40 9.17
C ARG A 71 -9.86 0.12 8.64
N GLU A 72 -9.87 0.64 7.41
CA GLU A 72 -11.07 1.18 6.75
C GLU A 72 -11.76 0.14 5.84
N ARG A 73 -11.14 -1.01 5.65
CA ARG A 73 -11.65 -2.07 4.78
C ARG A 73 -12.66 -2.94 5.51
N GLN A 74 -13.73 -3.28 4.81
CA GLN A 74 -14.79 -4.15 5.33
C GLN A 74 -14.52 -5.64 5.05
N ASP A 75 -13.58 -5.94 4.17
CA ASP A 75 -13.22 -7.29 3.74
C ASP A 75 -11.94 -7.83 4.41
N LEU A 76 -11.52 -7.26 5.53
CA LEU A 76 -10.29 -7.63 6.23
C LEU A 76 -10.26 -9.12 6.59
N GLY A 77 -11.38 -9.68 7.07
CA GLY A 77 -11.46 -11.11 7.38
C GLY A 77 -11.22 -12.02 6.17
N PHE A 78 -11.80 -11.65 5.01
CA PHE A 78 -11.53 -12.37 3.75
C PHE A 78 -10.04 -12.29 3.35
N LEU A 79 -9.45 -11.11 3.49
CA LEU A 79 -8.03 -10.88 3.19
C LEU A 79 -7.11 -11.71 4.10
N ILE A 80 -7.42 -11.82 5.40
CA ILE A 80 -6.69 -12.67 6.34
C ILE A 80 -6.72 -14.13 5.86
N HIS A 81 -7.90 -14.66 5.53
CA HIS A 81 -8.02 -16.03 5.02
C HIS A 81 -7.27 -16.25 3.70
N GLN A 82 -7.25 -15.26 2.83
CA GLN A 82 -6.49 -15.33 1.58
C GLN A 82 -4.98 -15.39 1.87
N LEU A 83 -4.47 -14.53 2.74
CA LEU A 83 -3.04 -14.51 3.10
C LEU A 83 -2.61 -15.83 3.76
N ILE A 84 -3.42 -16.39 4.66
CA ILE A 84 -3.13 -17.70 5.27
C ILE A 84 -3.01 -18.78 4.18
N ARG A 85 -3.93 -18.82 3.21
CA ARG A 85 -3.86 -19.77 2.11
C ARG A 85 -2.64 -19.60 1.23
N GLU A 86 -2.27 -18.36 0.91
CA GLU A 86 -1.08 -18.05 0.09
C GLU A 86 0.21 -18.44 0.81
N GLU A 87 0.35 -18.13 2.10
CA GLU A 87 1.53 -18.47 2.89
C GLU A 87 1.66 -19.98 3.10
N THR A 88 0.58 -20.68 3.44
CA THR A 88 0.62 -22.14 3.64
C THR A 88 0.87 -22.90 2.34
N ALA A 89 0.35 -22.41 1.21
CA ALA A 89 0.67 -22.97 -0.11
C ALA A 89 2.16 -22.76 -0.46
N SER A 90 2.73 -21.60 -0.17
CA SER A 90 4.15 -21.30 -0.43
C SER A 90 5.10 -22.16 0.42
N GLN A 91 4.70 -22.49 1.65
CA GLN A 91 5.45 -23.34 2.58
C GLN A 91 5.21 -24.84 2.36
N GLN A 92 4.40 -25.21 1.36
CA GLN A 92 4.01 -26.60 1.07
C GLN A 92 3.39 -27.32 2.28
N HIS A 93 2.59 -26.59 3.06
CA HIS A 93 1.94 -27.18 4.24
C HIS A 93 1.03 -28.35 3.82
N PRO A 94 1.09 -29.51 4.50
CA PRO A 94 0.44 -30.74 4.04
C PRO A 94 -1.11 -30.66 4.07
N SER A 95 -1.67 -29.73 4.82
CA SER A 95 -3.12 -29.58 5.00
C SER A 95 -3.53 -28.10 5.02
N PRO A 96 -4.79 -27.79 4.65
CA PRO A 96 -5.32 -26.43 4.79
C PRO A 96 -5.26 -25.95 6.25
N VAL A 97 -4.72 -24.75 6.44
CA VAL A 97 -4.64 -24.11 7.76
C VAL A 97 -5.81 -23.14 7.92
N GLY A 98 -6.51 -23.27 9.05
CA GLY A 98 -7.55 -22.35 9.49
C GLY A 98 -7.02 -21.31 10.49
N ILE A 99 -7.95 -20.52 11.04
CA ILE A 99 -7.68 -19.59 12.14
C ILE A 99 -8.77 -19.74 13.21
N SER A 100 -8.41 -19.60 14.48
CA SER A 100 -9.38 -19.60 15.58
C SER A 100 -10.20 -18.31 15.59
N ASN A 101 -11.37 -18.34 16.20
CA ASN A 101 -12.22 -17.15 16.31
C ASN A 101 -11.55 -16.06 17.15
N GLU A 102 -10.85 -16.46 18.21
CA GLU A 102 -10.12 -15.57 19.11
C GLU A 102 -9.02 -14.82 18.34
N ALA A 103 -8.14 -15.56 17.65
CA ALA A 103 -7.08 -14.99 16.82
C ALA A 103 -7.64 -14.10 15.70
N MET A 104 -8.74 -14.51 15.05
CA MET A 104 -9.41 -13.70 14.06
C MET A 104 -9.91 -12.37 14.64
N ASN A 105 -10.57 -12.41 15.81
CA ASN A 105 -11.08 -11.20 16.47
C ASN A 105 -9.94 -10.25 16.86
N THR A 106 -8.82 -10.77 17.36
CA THR A 106 -7.63 -9.99 17.67
C THR A 106 -7.09 -9.27 16.42
N LEU A 107 -6.95 -10.00 15.31
CA LEU A 107 -6.48 -9.40 14.04
C LEU A 107 -7.46 -8.38 13.46
N LEU A 108 -8.77 -8.59 13.60
CA LEU A 108 -9.80 -7.64 13.14
C LEU A 108 -9.84 -6.37 13.99
N ALA A 109 -9.54 -6.47 15.28
CA ALA A 109 -9.54 -5.34 16.21
C ALA A 109 -8.28 -4.46 16.12
N TYR A 110 -7.19 -4.96 15.56
CA TYR A 110 -5.93 -4.24 15.49
C TYR A 110 -5.94 -3.15 14.39
N HIS A 111 -5.29 -2.02 14.65
CA HIS A 111 -5.36 -0.83 13.76
C HIS A 111 -4.48 -0.89 12.51
N TRP A 112 -3.54 -1.82 12.46
CA TRP A 112 -2.65 -2.04 11.31
C TRP A 112 -1.90 -0.78 10.83
N PRO A 113 -1.07 -0.12 11.67
CA PRO A 113 -0.33 1.08 11.26
C PRO A 113 0.59 0.81 10.06
N GLY A 114 1.16 -0.39 9.94
CA GLY A 114 1.94 -0.85 8.79
C GLY A 114 1.11 -1.43 7.64
N ASN A 115 -0.24 -1.31 7.72
CA ASN A 115 -1.17 -1.75 6.70
C ASN A 115 -0.91 -3.21 6.26
N LEU A 116 -1.09 -3.50 4.97
CA LEU A 116 -0.98 -4.84 4.40
C LEU A 116 0.40 -5.48 4.62
N ARG A 117 1.48 -4.67 4.62
CA ARG A 117 2.83 -5.20 4.85
C ARG A 117 2.98 -5.78 6.26
N GLN A 118 2.44 -5.11 7.26
CA GLN A 118 2.45 -5.60 8.63
C GLN A 118 1.57 -6.84 8.77
N LEU A 119 0.34 -6.80 8.24
CA LEU A 119 -0.56 -7.95 8.26
C LEU A 119 0.09 -9.19 7.61
N SER A 120 0.67 -9.05 6.42
CA SER A 120 1.34 -10.16 5.74
C SER A 120 2.50 -10.74 6.56
N ASN A 121 3.28 -9.90 7.23
CA ASN A 121 4.36 -10.37 8.09
C ASN A 121 3.84 -11.12 9.32
N VAL A 122 2.78 -10.62 9.95
CA VAL A 122 2.14 -11.29 11.11
C VAL A 122 1.58 -12.66 10.70
N ILE A 123 0.87 -12.73 9.57
CA ILE A 123 0.33 -14.01 9.07
C ILE A 123 1.45 -14.98 8.73
N ARG A 124 2.52 -14.51 8.06
CA ARG A 124 3.68 -15.35 7.75
C ARG A 124 4.32 -15.92 9.02
N LEU A 125 4.55 -15.08 10.03
CA LEU A 125 5.08 -15.51 11.32
C LEU A 125 4.17 -16.56 11.98
N ALA A 126 2.86 -16.30 12.00
CA ALA A 126 1.90 -17.23 12.58
C ALA A 126 1.89 -18.59 11.87
N CYS A 127 2.06 -18.62 10.54
CA CYS A 127 2.17 -19.87 9.78
C CYS A 127 3.48 -20.61 10.07
N VAL A 128 4.59 -19.90 10.30
CA VAL A 128 5.89 -20.52 10.65
C VAL A 128 5.89 -21.08 12.08
N LEU A 129 5.13 -20.49 12.98
CA LEU A 129 5.04 -20.93 14.39
C LEU A 129 4.09 -22.10 14.61
N LEU A 130 3.39 -22.56 13.57
CA LEU A 130 2.56 -23.76 13.67
C LEU A 130 3.44 -24.99 13.91
N ASP A 131 3.14 -25.77 14.93
CA ASP A 131 3.78 -27.04 15.19
C ASP A 131 3.36 -28.12 14.18
N ASP A 132 4.17 -29.18 14.06
CA ASP A 132 3.86 -30.31 13.20
C ASP A 132 2.51 -30.95 13.54
N GLY A 133 1.58 -30.87 12.59
CA GLY A 133 0.21 -31.40 12.73
C GLY A 133 -0.83 -30.38 13.19
N GLU A 134 -0.45 -29.18 13.58
CA GLU A 134 -1.40 -28.11 13.82
C GLU A 134 -2.00 -27.59 12.50
N GLN A 135 -3.32 -27.44 12.50
CA GLN A 135 -4.09 -27.00 11.33
C GLN A 135 -4.83 -25.69 11.59
N ARG A 136 -4.48 -24.98 12.67
CA ARG A 136 -5.20 -23.77 13.06
C ARG A 136 -4.31 -22.76 13.78
N ILE A 137 -4.24 -21.57 13.24
CA ILE A 137 -3.61 -20.42 13.89
C ILE A 137 -4.46 -20.04 15.11
N SER A 138 -3.85 -19.98 16.28
CA SER A 138 -4.40 -19.50 17.55
C SER A 138 -3.70 -18.21 17.99
N GLU A 139 -4.16 -17.58 19.06
CA GLU A 139 -3.53 -16.38 19.63
C GLU A 139 -2.06 -16.60 20.01
N ASN A 140 -1.67 -17.81 20.40
CA ASN A 140 -0.28 -18.14 20.76
C ASN A 140 0.70 -18.02 19.60
N HIS A 141 0.21 -18.05 18.36
CA HIS A 141 1.02 -17.87 17.14
C HIS A 141 1.10 -16.40 16.70
N LEU A 142 0.38 -15.50 17.38
CA LEU A 142 0.40 -14.08 17.06
C LEU A 142 1.47 -13.34 17.88
N PRO A 143 2.19 -12.38 17.30
CA PRO A 143 3.16 -11.57 18.03
C PRO A 143 2.45 -10.66 19.05
N GLU A 144 3.14 -10.35 20.15
CA GLU A 144 2.60 -9.53 21.25
C GLU A 144 2.09 -8.17 20.77
N GLU A 145 2.71 -7.59 19.73
CA GLU A 145 2.33 -6.27 19.17
C GLU A 145 0.86 -6.17 18.76
N VAL A 146 0.22 -7.27 18.34
CA VAL A 146 -1.19 -7.23 17.89
C VAL A 146 -2.18 -7.22 19.06
N PHE A 147 -1.72 -7.51 20.27
CA PHE A 147 -2.51 -7.43 21.52
C PHE A 147 -2.38 -6.05 22.18
N GLU A 148 -1.36 -5.28 21.84
CA GLU A 148 -1.22 -3.93 22.33
C GLU A 148 -2.33 -3.06 21.74
N ARG A 149 -3.18 -2.49 22.62
CA ARG A 149 -4.08 -1.41 22.21
C ARG A 149 -3.20 -0.22 21.86
N VAL A 150 -3.00 0.02 20.55
CA VAL A 150 -2.45 1.29 20.10
C VAL A 150 -3.40 2.38 20.58
N GLU A 151 -3.02 3.12 21.62
CA GLU A 151 -3.72 4.33 22.03
C GLU A 151 -3.88 5.18 20.78
N ALA A 152 -5.13 5.48 20.43
CA ALA A 152 -5.46 6.19 19.21
C ALA A 152 -4.66 7.49 19.19
N MET A 153 -3.66 7.58 18.30
CA MET A 153 -3.07 8.87 18.00
C MET A 153 -4.23 9.79 17.63
N PRO A 154 -4.37 10.97 18.26
CA PRO A 154 -5.45 11.88 17.97
C PRO A 154 -5.40 12.17 16.46
N ILE A 155 -6.46 11.76 15.77
CA ILE A 155 -6.70 12.12 14.37
C ILE A 155 -6.83 13.62 14.40
N GLY A 156 -5.80 14.32 13.91
CA GLY A 156 -5.88 15.76 13.72
C GLY A 156 -7.12 16.07 12.90
N PRO A 157 -7.85 17.17 13.19
CA PRO A 157 -9.12 17.46 12.54
C PRO A 157 -8.95 17.46 11.02
N VAL A 158 -9.67 16.58 10.35
CA VAL A 158 -9.82 16.60 8.89
C VAL A 158 -10.45 17.94 8.55
N PRO A 159 -9.81 18.82 7.78
CA PRO A 159 -10.43 20.07 7.40
C PRO A 159 -11.67 19.74 6.58
N MET A 160 -12.85 20.11 7.10
CA MET A 160 -14.11 20.11 6.37
C MET A 160 -13.93 20.95 5.11
N GLN A 161 -13.93 20.28 3.95
CA GLN A 161 -14.03 21.00 2.69
C GLN A 161 -15.44 21.53 2.56
N ASP A 162 -15.56 22.86 2.69
CA ASP A 162 -16.75 23.64 2.33
C ASP A 162 -17.20 23.27 0.91
N ARG A 163 -18.34 22.60 0.82
CA ARG A 163 -19.10 22.51 -0.42
C ARG A 163 -19.70 23.89 -0.70
N LYS A 164 -18.95 24.77 -1.30
CA LYS A 164 -19.53 25.95 -1.93
C LYS A 164 -19.97 25.60 -3.33
N SER A 165 -21.29 25.61 -3.47
CA SER A 165 -22.08 25.59 -4.71
C SER A 165 -21.43 26.46 -5.79
N VAL A 166 -21.31 25.89 -6.99
CA VAL A 166 -21.17 26.67 -8.22
C VAL A 166 -22.56 26.82 -8.80
N VAL A 167 -23.06 28.07 -8.80
CA VAL A 167 -24.13 28.54 -9.67
C VAL A 167 -23.52 28.87 -11.02
#